data_cc41e43db322f65b2f5546ea9c228bb8
#
_entry.id   cc41e43db322f65b2f5546ea9c228bb8
#
_cell.length_a   1.000
_cell.length_b   1.000
_cell.length_c   1.000
_cell.angle_alpha   90.00
_cell.angle_beta   90.00
_cell.angle_gamma   90.00
#
_symmetry.space_group_name_H-M   'P 1'
#
loop_
_entity.id
_entity.type
_entity.pdbx_description
1 polymer ?
#
loop_
_entity_poly.entity_id
_entity_poly.type
_entity_poly.pdbx_seq_one_letter_code
_entity_poly.pdbx_strand_id
1 'polypeptide(L)'
;MTQTSNPNNILHQVAIVIIAMLLFLPGLGSVHLFDWDEINFAESAREMLVTGDYLTVRVNFEPFWEKPPLFIWMQALSMKIFGVNEFAARFPNVIAGIVTLLVFFNIGRKLKDVVFGYIWVLVYVGSLLPFFYFKSGIIDPWFNLFIFLGTYYFVQFTSNTNKENPYWQVSASAFFLGLAILTKGPVGFLIFLLTFGVYLILNRFKLNFNWKQLILFSTVLVLVGSTWFILQILNGNFTIIQDFIVYQIRLFQTKDAGHGGFLLYHFVVVLVGVFPASLLALPAFSRKTLKTEQNPETKHFLQWMIILFWVVILLFTIVKTKIVHYSSMTYFPLSFMAAWYIDKVITSKLKFPVYLKILLIVIAVVFGLAVTTVTVFDKFKHLLYSSVKDEFALGNMQASSSWYGFEPIIGLLLIITTVIFVVRIKNHNTLKTVHYLLGGSLMFIFVTMLFVVPQVEKYSQAAAIEFYESKAGEDCYIYPTYKSYAHYFYSNRQAENNCAIDSLLKHGDISKPCYFVVKNTVKKVTKFETETPEATLLYSKN
;
A
#
# COMPACT_ATOMS: atom_id res chain seq x y z
N MET A 1 -23.52 24.63 -18.22
CA MET A 1 -22.46 25.17 -19.11
C MET A 1 -21.31 24.19 -19.12
N THR A 2 -21.12 23.48 -20.20
CA THR A 2 -19.97 22.60 -20.45
C THR A 2 -18.74 23.49 -20.46
N GLN A 3 -17.93 23.47 -19.42
CA GLN A 3 -16.58 24.02 -19.49
C GLN A 3 -15.85 23.28 -20.61
N THR A 4 -15.71 23.91 -21.78
CA THR A 4 -14.80 23.45 -22.83
C THR A 4 -13.45 23.22 -22.16
N SER A 5 -12.99 21.99 -22.18
CA SER A 5 -11.71 21.60 -21.63
C SER A 5 -10.63 22.45 -22.29
N ASN A 6 -10.03 23.37 -21.56
CA ASN A 6 -8.92 24.18 -22.06
C ASN A 6 -7.84 23.19 -22.55
N PRO A 7 -7.40 23.22 -23.82
CA PRO A 7 -6.46 22.25 -24.39
C PRO A 7 -5.18 22.10 -23.56
N ASN A 8 -4.75 23.15 -22.89
CA ASN A 8 -3.62 23.10 -21.95
C ASN A 8 -3.85 22.15 -20.77
N ASN A 9 -5.10 21.96 -20.31
CA ASN A 9 -5.39 21.05 -19.21
C ASN A 9 -5.24 19.58 -19.60
N ILE A 10 -5.62 19.22 -20.81
CA ILE A 10 -5.47 17.87 -21.35
C ILE A 10 -3.97 17.54 -21.46
N LEU A 11 -3.16 18.48 -21.94
CA LEU A 11 -1.72 18.28 -22.06
C LEU A 11 -1.06 17.98 -20.70
N HIS A 12 -1.43 18.70 -19.64
CA HIS A 12 -0.92 18.45 -18.28
C HIS A 12 -1.33 17.05 -17.78
N GLN A 13 -2.58 16.63 -18.01
CA GLN A 13 -3.06 15.31 -17.60
C GLN A 13 -2.36 14.20 -18.37
N VAL A 14 -2.19 14.35 -19.68
CA VAL A 14 -1.45 13.38 -20.53
C VAL A 14 0.01 13.26 -20.05
N ALA A 15 0.66 14.40 -19.75
CA ALA A 15 2.02 14.38 -19.21
C ALA A 15 2.11 13.61 -17.89
N ILE A 16 1.14 13.79 -16.98
CA ILE A 16 1.09 13.04 -15.71
C ILE A 16 0.92 11.55 -15.96
N VAL A 17 0.03 11.15 -16.88
CA VAL A 17 -0.17 9.74 -17.25
C VAL A 17 1.12 9.13 -17.78
N ILE A 18 1.80 9.80 -18.71
CA ILE A 18 3.07 9.31 -19.30
C ILE A 18 4.14 9.17 -18.21
N ILE A 19 4.31 10.20 -17.37
CA ILE A 19 5.29 10.16 -16.27
C ILE A 19 4.95 9.03 -15.29
N ALA A 20 3.68 8.88 -14.92
CA ALA A 20 3.25 7.80 -14.02
C ALA A 20 3.52 6.41 -14.60
N MET A 21 3.26 6.20 -15.91
CA MET A 21 3.62 4.94 -16.58
C MET A 21 5.12 4.70 -16.57
N LEU A 22 5.94 5.71 -16.86
CA LEU A 22 7.40 5.61 -16.84
C LEU A 22 7.95 5.32 -15.44
N LEU A 23 7.25 5.73 -14.38
CA LEU A 23 7.66 5.49 -12.99
C LEU A 23 7.20 4.13 -12.48
N PHE A 24 5.99 3.68 -12.82
CA PHE A 24 5.39 2.52 -12.17
C PHE A 24 5.52 1.23 -12.96
N LEU A 25 5.56 1.26 -14.31
CA LEU A 25 5.65 0.04 -15.11
C LEU A 25 7.04 -0.62 -15.09
N PRO A 26 8.18 0.12 -15.17
CA PRO A 26 9.48 -0.53 -15.19
C PRO A 26 9.71 -1.39 -13.95
N GLY A 27 10.12 -2.65 -14.15
CA GLY A 27 10.40 -3.60 -13.07
C GLY A 27 9.18 -4.00 -12.23
N LEU A 28 7.95 -3.90 -12.76
CA LEU A 28 6.73 -4.23 -12.02
C LEU A 28 6.64 -5.73 -11.67
N GLY A 29 7.11 -6.60 -12.59
CA GLY A 29 7.16 -8.06 -12.41
C GLY A 29 8.57 -8.61 -12.13
N SER A 30 9.55 -7.76 -11.74
CA SER A 30 10.95 -8.19 -11.57
C SER A 30 11.26 -8.81 -10.20
N VAL A 31 10.31 -8.81 -9.29
CA VAL A 31 10.40 -9.34 -7.93
C VAL A 31 9.19 -10.23 -7.71
N HIS A 32 9.38 -11.39 -7.10
CA HIS A 32 8.26 -12.25 -6.72
C HIS A 32 7.28 -11.52 -5.81
N LEU A 33 6.04 -11.98 -5.78
CA LEU A 33 5.02 -11.44 -4.89
C LEU A 33 5.42 -11.68 -3.43
N PHE A 34 5.26 -10.67 -2.59
CA PHE A 34 5.54 -10.80 -1.17
C PHE A 34 4.48 -11.65 -0.47
N ASP A 35 4.94 -12.60 0.34
CA ASP A 35 4.04 -13.51 1.07
C ASP A 35 3.15 -12.75 2.05
N TRP A 36 1.99 -13.29 2.27
CA TRP A 36 0.75 -12.86 2.88
C TRP A 36 -0.14 -12.09 1.91
N ASP A 37 -0.33 -10.79 2.07
CA ASP A 37 -1.41 -10.07 1.41
C ASP A 37 -1.28 -10.07 -0.12
N GLU A 38 -0.08 -9.86 -0.66
CA GLU A 38 0.12 -9.76 -2.11
C GLU A 38 -0.15 -11.12 -2.79
N ILE A 39 0.39 -12.20 -2.23
CA ILE A 39 0.17 -13.56 -2.74
C ILE A 39 -1.28 -14.00 -2.54
N ASN A 40 -1.89 -13.74 -1.37
CA ASN A 40 -3.26 -14.14 -1.10
C ASN A 40 -4.24 -13.55 -2.10
N PHE A 41 -4.09 -12.27 -2.44
CA PHE A 41 -4.97 -11.64 -3.41
C PHE A 41 -4.72 -12.14 -4.83
N ALA A 42 -3.45 -12.32 -5.20
CA ALA A 42 -3.06 -12.86 -6.50
C ALA A 42 -3.54 -14.32 -6.66
N GLU A 43 -3.39 -15.15 -5.63
CA GLU A 43 -3.89 -16.52 -5.63
C GLU A 43 -5.41 -16.57 -5.72
N SER A 44 -6.12 -15.74 -4.94
CA SER A 44 -7.57 -15.66 -5.05
C SER A 44 -8.02 -15.27 -6.46
N ALA A 45 -7.30 -14.36 -7.11
CA ALA A 45 -7.59 -13.96 -8.50
C ALA A 45 -7.30 -15.11 -9.49
N ARG A 46 -6.21 -15.86 -9.29
CA ARG A 46 -5.88 -17.04 -10.10
C ARG A 46 -6.95 -18.13 -9.95
N GLU A 47 -7.37 -18.42 -8.72
CA GLU A 47 -8.40 -19.44 -8.47
C GLU A 47 -9.76 -19.06 -9.06
N MET A 48 -10.13 -17.76 -9.09
CA MET A 48 -11.32 -17.29 -9.82
C MET A 48 -11.24 -17.63 -11.31
N LEU A 49 -10.05 -17.51 -11.93
CA LEU A 49 -9.86 -17.89 -13.34
C LEU A 49 -9.91 -19.39 -13.56
N VAL A 50 -9.36 -20.17 -12.65
CA VAL A 50 -9.33 -21.64 -12.74
C VAL A 50 -10.73 -22.24 -12.52
N THR A 51 -11.46 -21.75 -11.51
CA THR A 51 -12.77 -22.30 -11.13
C THR A 51 -13.93 -21.71 -11.94
N GLY A 52 -13.75 -20.53 -12.55
CA GLY A 52 -14.85 -19.76 -13.17
C GLY A 52 -15.81 -19.12 -12.15
N ASP A 53 -15.59 -19.30 -10.85
CA ASP A 53 -16.40 -18.70 -9.79
C ASP A 53 -15.80 -17.36 -9.35
N TYR A 54 -16.35 -16.28 -9.87
CA TYR A 54 -15.94 -14.92 -9.53
C TYR A 54 -16.65 -14.35 -8.29
N LEU A 55 -17.62 -15.06 -7.76
CA LEU A 55 -18.40 -14.60 -6.62
C LEU A 55 -17.72 -14.97 -5.29
N THR A 56 -17.23 -16.19 -5.18
CA THR A 56 -16.60 -16.70 -3.96
C THR A 56 -15.09 -16.49 -4.01
N VAL A 57 -14.58 -15.69 -3.08
CA VAL A 57 -13.14 -15.55 -2.88
C VAL A 57 -12.60 -16.82 -2.24
N ARG A 58 -11.55 -17.41 -2.82
CA ARG A 58 -10.93 -18.65 -2.36
C ARG A 58 -9.42 -18.50 -2.25
N VAL A 59 -8.83 -19.26 -1.36
CA VAL A 59 -7.39 -19.54 -1.30
C VAL A 59 -7.24 -21.02 -0.98
N ASN A 60 -6.46 -21.74 -1.76
CA ASN A 60 -6.34 -23.20 -1.70
C ASN A 60 -7.68 -23.89 -2.00
N PHE A 61 -8.49 -23.32 -2.88
CA PHE A 61 -9.84 -23.76 -3.26
C PHE A 61 -10.87 -23.77 -2.13
N GLU A 62 -10.49 -23.29 -0.95
CA GLU A 62 -11.37 -23.12 0.20
C GLU A 62 -11.84 -21.67 0.33
N PRO A 63 -13.07 -21.41 0.81
CA PRO A 63 -13.57 -20.05 0.99
C PRO A 63 -12.65 -19.19 1.86
N PHE A 64 -12.25 -18.04 1.33
CA PHE A 64 -11.41 -17.06 2.01
C PHE A 64 -12.23 -15.81 2.31
N TRP A 65 -12.73 -15.69 3.54
CA TRP A 65 -13.71 -14.68 3.95
C TRP A 65 -13.10 -13.36 4.46
N GLU A 66 -11.80 -13.18 4.38
CA GLU A 66 -11.14 -12.02 5.00
C GLU A 66 -11.43 -10.70 4.29
N LYS A 67 -11.67 -10.71 2.98
CA LYS A 67 -11.82 -9.50 2.16
C LYS A 67 -12.93 -9.64 1.12
N PRO A 68 -13.69 -8.55 0.86
CA PRO A 68 -14.58 -8.47 -0.30
C PRO A 68 -13.80 -8.45 -1.62
N PRO A 69 -14.43 -8.81 -2.76
CA PRO A 69 -13.70 -9.20 -3.98
C PRO A 69 -13.28 -8.08 -4.92
N LEU A 70 -13.63 -6.82 -4.71
CA LEU A 70 -13.47 -5.77 -5.73
C LEU A 70 -12.04 -5.67 -6.28
N PHE A 71 -11.04 -5.69 -5.41
CA PHE A 71 -9.63 -5.64 -5.84
C PHE A 71 -9.21 -6.96 -6.53
N ILE A 72 -9.68 -8.10 -6.03
CA ILE A 72 -9.39 -9.42 -6.58
C ILE A 72 -9.97 -9.54 -8.00
N TRP A 73 -11.18 -8.99 -8.24
CA TRP A 73 -11.74 -8.90 -9.59
C TRP A 73 -10.88 -8.07 -10.56
N MET A 74 -10.28 -6.96 -10.06
CA MET A 74 -9.35 -6.18 -10.88
C MET A 74 -8.09 -6.98 -11.23
N GLN A 75 -7.56 -7.76 -10.29
CA GLN A 75 -6.42 -8.66 -10.52
C GLN A 75 -6.79 -9.80 -11.48
N ALA A 76 -7.94 -10.44 -11.30
CA ALA A 76 -8.42 -11.50 -12.19
C ALA A 76 -8.58 -11.00 -13.63
N LEU A 77 -9.14 -9.78 -13.82
CA LEU A 77 -9.23 -9.16 -15.13
C LEU A 77 -7.83 -8.89 -15.72
N SER A 78 -6.91 -8.38 -14.92
CA SER A 78 -5.53 -8.16 -15.33
C SER A 78 -4.82 -9.46 -15.73
N MET A 79 -4.96 -10.52 -14.91
CA MET A 79 -4.40 -11.83 -15.20
C MET A 79 -5.02 -12.49 -16.44
N LYS A 80 -6.30 -12.24 -16.72
CA LYS A 80 -6.94 -12.71 -17.95
C LYS A 80 -6.34 -12.07 -19.21
N ILE A 81 -5.82 -10.84 -19.10
CA ILE A 81 -5.23 -10.08 -20.22
C ILE A 81 -3.72 -10.39 -20.36
N PHE A 82 -2.98 -10.40 -19.26
CA PHE A 82 -1.51 -10.46 -19.25
C PHE A 82 -0.96 -11.83 -18.83
N GLY A 83 -1.83 -12.81 -18.55
CA GLY A 83 -1.44 -14.08 -17.96
C GLY A 83 -1.27 -14.00 -16.43
N VAL A 84 -1.19 -15.16 -15.79
CA VAL A 84 -0.99 -15.27 -14.33
C VAL A 84 0.50 -15.06 -14.03
N ASN A 85 0.85 -13.90 -13.52
CA ASN A 85 2.22 -13.50 -13.16
C ASN A 85 2.20 -12.26 -12.25
N GLU A 86 3.38 -11.88 -11.72
CA GLU A 86 3.57 -10.75 -10.82
C GLU A 86 3.18 -9.40 -11.45
N PHE A 87 3.50 -9.22 -12.73
CA PHE A 87 3.12 -8.01 -13.47
C PHE A 87 1.60 -7.83 -13.44
N ALA A 88 0.87 -8.89 -13.81
CA ALA A 88 -0.60 -8.86 -13.86
C ALA A 88 -1.22 -8.64 -12.48
N ALA A 89 -0.66 -9.25 -11.42
CA ALA A 89 -1.11 -9.08 -10.04
C ALA A 89 -0.97 -7.62 -9.54
N ARG A 90 0.06 -6.89 -10.00
CA ARG A 90 0.39 -5.52 -9.59
C ARG A 90 -0.18 -4.44 -10.50
N PHE A 91 -0.47 -4.76 -11.75
CA PHE A 91 -0.92 -3.79 -12.77
C PHE A 91 -2.17 -2.98 -12.35
N PRO A 92 -3.19 -3.53 -11.65
CA PRO A 92 -4.29 -2.73 -11.14
C PRO A 92 -3.83 -1.55 -10.28
N ASN A 93 -2.76 -1.70 -9.50
CA ASN A 93 -2.25 -0.63 -8.64
C ASN A 93 -1.44 0.43 -9.40
N VAL A 94 -0.88 0.11 -10.56
CA VAL A 94 -0.37 1.12 -11.50
C VAL A 94 -1.51 2.04 -11.95
N ILE A 95 -2.67 1.46 -12.29
CA ILE A 95 -3.86 2.25 -12.66
C ILE A 95 -4.34 3.10 -11.48
N ALA A 96 -4.39 2.53 -10.25
CA ALA A 96 -4.71 3.30 -9.05
C ALA A 96 -3.75 4.50 -8.88
N GLY A 97 -2.46 4.29 -9.13
CA GLY A 97 -1.44 5.33 -9.07
C GLY A 97 -1.70 6.45 -10.08
N ILE A 98 -1.91 6.11 -11.34
CA ILE A 98 -2.23 7.07 -12.40
C ILE A 98 -3.46 7.89 -12.02
N VAL A 99 -4.55 7.22 -11.63
CA VAL A 99 -5.81 7.90 -11.24
C VAL A 99 -5.59 8.79 -10.02
N THR A 100 -4.86 8.32 -9.00
CA THR A 100 -4.57 9.12 -7.80
C THR A 100 -3.80 10.40 -8.15
N LEU A 101 -2.78 10.32 -9.01
CA LEU A 101 -2.01 11.49 -9.41
C LEU A 101 -2.83 12.49 -10.22
N LEU A 102 -3.71 11.99 -11.11
CA LEU A 102 -4.66 12.83 -11.84
C LEU A 102 -5.66 13.52 -10.91
N VAL A 103 -6.17 12.80 -9.90
CA VAL A 103 -7.07 13.35 -8.87
C VAL A 103 -6.37 14.45 -8.09
N PHE A 104 -5.15 14.23 -7.62
CA PHE A 104 -4.38 15.23 -6.86
C PHE A 104 -4.07 16.47 -7.70
N PHE A 105 -3.65 16.28 -8.94
CA PHE A 105 -3.41 17.39 -9.86
C PHE A 105 -4.67 18.23 -10.07
N ASN A 106 -5.80 17.60 -10.38
CA ASN A 106 -7.04 18.30 -10.68
C ASN A 106 -7.62 19.01 -9.44
N ILE A 107 -7.58 18.37 -8.27
CA ILE A 107 -8.01 18.99 -7.01
C ILE A 107 -7.07 20.15 -6.65
N GLY A 108 -5.76 19.92 -6.70
CA GLY A 108 -4.76 20.93 -6.39
C GLY A 108 -4.88 22.15 -7.29
N ARG A 109 -5.03 21.94 -8.60
CA ARG A 109 -5.26 23.00 -9.57
C ARG A 109 -6.54 23.78 -9.29
N LYS A 110 -7.62 23.08 -8.88
CA LYS A 110 -8.90 23.73 -8.54
C LYS A 110 -8.80 24.56 -7.27
N LEU A 111 -8.09 24.07 -6.26
CA LEU A 111 -7.93 24.76 -4.98
C LEU A 111 -7.02 25.99 -5.06
N LYS A 112 -6.03 25.97 -5.94
CA LYS A 112 -5.04 27.06 -6.10
C LYS A 112 -4.70 27.33 -7.56
N ASP A 113 -3.79 26.53 -8.14
CA ASP A 113 -3.30 26.66 -9.51
C ASP A 113 -2.60 25.37 -10.01
N VAL A 114 -2.16 25.42 -11.26
CA VAL A 114 -1.48 24.30 -11.93
C VAL A 114 -0.17 23.91 -11.20
N VAL A 115 0.57 24.91 -10.69
CA VAL A 115 1.85 24.68 -10.01
C VAL A 115 1.62 23.91 -8.70
N PHE A 116 0.61 24.30 -7.94
CA PHE A 116 0.23 23.59 -6.72
C PHE A 116 -0.19 22.14 -7.01
N GLY A 117 -0.95 21.92 -8.09
CA GLY A 117 -1.30 20.58 -8.55
C GLY A 117 -0.06 19.70 -8.78
N TYR A 118 0.95 20.22 -9.48
CA TYR A 118 2.21 19.51 -9.70
C TYR A 118 3.03 19.32 -8.41
N ILE A 119 3.06 20.30 -7.51
CA ILE A 119 3.72 20.13 -6.20
C ILE A 119 3.10 18.96 -5.44
N TRP A 120 1.78 18.86 -5.40
CA TRP A 120 1.11 17.77 -4.70
C TRP A 120 1.42 16.40 -5.32
N VAL A 121 1.34 16.30 -6.64
CA VAL A 121 1.76 15.08 -7.37
C VAL A 121 3.20 14.68 -7.01
N LEU A 122 4.14 15.65 -7.11
CA LEU A 122 5.55 15.38 -6.85
C LEU A 122 5.83 15.00 -5.40
N VAL A 123 5.15 15.63 -4.44
CA VAL A 123 5.24 15.26 -3.01
C VAL A 123 4.80 13.82 -2.80
N TYR A 124 3.73 13.39 -3.44
CA TYR A 124 3.21 12.04 -3.27
C TYR A 124 4.15 10.98 -3.86
N VAL A 125 4.52 11.13 -5.14
CA VAL A 125 5.41 10.16 -5.80
C VAL A 125 6.85 10.23 -5.29
N GLY A 126 7.29 11.38 -4.79
CA GLY A 126 8.60 11.54 -4.14
C GLY A 126 8.65 11.01 -2.70
N SER A 127 7.58 10.36 -2.21
CA SER A 127 7.52 9.77 -0.88
C SER A 127 7.58 8.24 -0.93
N LEU A 128 8.30 7.61 0.01
CA LEU A 128 8.72 6.22 -0.06
C LEU A 128 7.55 5.23 -0.16
N LEU A 129 6.75 5.06 0.90
CA LEU A 129 5.63 4.11 0.91
C LEU A 129 4.51 4.48 -0.09
N PRO A 130 4.13 5.75 -0.29
CA PRO A 130 3.19 6.14 -1.33
C PRO A 130 3.57 5.65 -2.71
N PHE A 131 4.85 5.76 -3.09
CA PHE A 131 5.37 5.25 -4.36
C PHE A 131 5.35 3.71 -4.41
N PHE A 132 5.87 3.07 -3.36
CA PHE A 132 5.98 1.62 -3.27
C PHE A 132 4.62 0.92 -3.45
N TYR A 133 3.55 1.47 -2.87
CA TYR A 133 2.22 0.86 -2.91
C TYR A 133 1.63 0.78 -4.32
N PHE A 134 2.00 1.69 -5.22
CA PHE A 134 1.56 1.60 -6.61
C PHE A 134 2.33 0.54 -7.42
N LYS A 135 3.39 -0.01 -6.86
CA LYS A 135 4.16 -1.13 -7.44
C LYS A 135 3.98 -2.45 -6.68
N SER A 136 3.02 -2.54 -5.79
CA SER A 136 2.65 -3.74 -5.05
C SER A 136 1.25 -4.22 -5.39
N GLY A 137 0.95 -5.51 -5.20
CA GLY A 137 -0.35 -6.13 -5.47
C GLY A 137 -1.29 -6.13 -4.27
N ILE A 138 -1.25 -5.09 -3.40
CA ILE A 138 -2.10 -4.97 -2.22
C ILE A 138 -3.35 -4.13 -2.47
N ILE A 139 -4.39 -4.32 -1.66
CA ILE A 139 -5.68 -3.64 -1.85
C ILE A 139 -5.69 -2.16 -1.48
N ASP A 140 -4.71 -1.70 -0.70
CA ASP A 140 -4.72 -0.38 -0.06
C ASP A 140 -4.72 0.82 -1.02
N PRO A 141 -4.05 0.82 -2.18
CA PRO A 141 -4.12 1.92 -3.13
C PRO A 141 -5.53 2.28 -3.57
N TRP A 142 -6.33 1.29 -3.97
CA TRP A 142 -7.72 1.49 -4.36
C TRP A 142 -8.61 1.85 -3.18
N PHE A 143 -8.45 1.16 -2.06
CA PHE A 143 -9.17 1.43 -0.83
C PHE A 143 -9.01 2.87 -0.37
N ASN A 144 -7.76 3.36 -0.32
CA ASN A 144 -7.45 4.73 0.08
C ASN A 144 -7.99 5.75 -0.92
N LEU A 145 -7.87 5.48 -2.22
CA LEU A 145 -8.40 6.34 -3.27
C LEU A 145 -9.92 6.48 -3.14
N PHE A 146 -10.64 5.39 -2.90
CA PHE A 146 -12.09 5.43 -2.75
C PHE A 146 -12.52 6.19 -1.49
N ILE A 147 -11.87 5.98 -0.34
CA ILE A 147 -12.15 6.77 0.87
C ILE A 147 -11.87 8.25 0.62
N PHE A 148 -10.75 8.56 -0.04
CA PHE A 148 -10.37 9.93 -0.33
C PHE A 148 -11.40 10.61 -1.25
N LEU A 149 -11.81 9.96 -2.35
CA LEU A 149 -12.82 10.49 -3.26
C LEU A 149 -14.18 10.66 -2.57
N GLY A 150 -14.59 9.68 -1.76
CA GLY A 150 -15.80 9.78 -0.95
C GLY A 150 -15.76 10.98 0.00
N THR A 151 -14.63 11.16 0.69
CA THR A 151 -14.41 12.31 1.56
C THR A 151 -14.37 13.62 0.77
N TYR A 152 -13.66 13.67 -0.36
CA TYR A 152 -13.54 14.84 -1.21
C TYR A 152 -14.90 15.36 -1.71
N TYR A 153 -15.75 14.48 -2.25
CA TYR A 153 -17.08 14.88 -2.70
C TYR A 153 -17.97 15.35 -1.56
N PHE A 154 -17.81 14.75 -0.38
CA PHE A 154 -18.52 15.22 0.81
C PHE A 154 -18.02 16.59 1.27
N VAL A 155 -16.72 16.85 1.21
CA VAL A 155 -16.11 18.18 1.48
C VAL A 155 -16.64 19.22 0.50
N GLN A 156 -16.76 18.88 -0.78
CA GLN A 156 -17.37 19.77 -1.79
C GLN A 156 -18.83 20.08 -1.47
N PHE A 157 -19.57 19.09 -0.98
CA PHE A 157 -20.95 19.27 -0.54
C PHE A 157 -21.07 20.20 0.68
N THR A 158 -20.16 20.06 1.66
CA THR A 158 -20.17 20.90 2.88
C THR A 158 -19.58 22.30 2.67
N SER A 159 -18.91 22.54 1.54
CA SER A 159 -18.40 23.86 1.19
C SER A 159 -19.52 24.78 0.73
N ASN A 160 -19.69 25.93 1.40
CA ASN A 160 -20.74 26.92 1.07
C ASN A 160 -20.52 27.60 -0.31
N THR A 161 -19.41 27.36 -0.97
CA THR A 161 -19.03 28.03 -2.22
C THR A 161 -19.59 27.36 -3.47
N ASN A 162 -19.94 26.06 -3.40
CA ASN A 162 -20.50 25.32 -4.54
C ASN A 162 -22.02 25.14 -4.40
N LYS A 163 -22.77 26.01 -5.08
CA LYS A 163 -24.23 25.87 -5.24
C LYS A 163 -24.64 24.87 -6.32
N GLU A 164 -23.68 24.25 -7.02
CA GLU A 164 -23.97 23.33 -8.12
C GLU A 164 -24.33 21.94 -7.58
N ASN A 165 -25.53 21.50 -7.90
CA ASN A 165 -26.10 20.17 -7.69
C ASN A 165 -25.61 19.37 -6.47
N PRO A 166 -26.09 19.69 -5.26
CA PRO A 166 -25.65 19.01 -4.03
C PRO A 166 -25.97 17.51 -4.00
N TYR A 167 -26.96 17.06 -4.78
CA TYR A 167 -27.32 15.64 -4.88
C TYR A 167 -26.27 14.82 -5.60
N TRP A 168 -25.62 15.37 -6.64
CA TRP A 168 -24.51 14.69 -7.31
C TRP A 168 -23.33 14.46 -6.36
N GLN A 169 -22.94 15.48 -5.60
CA GLN A 169 -21.82 15.40 -4.66
C GLN A 169 -22.09 14.35 -3.56
N VAL A 170 -23.32 14.35 -3.03
CA VAL A 170 -23.75 13.37 -2.03
C VAL A 170 -23.74 11.95 -2.60
N SER A 171 -24.29 11.75 -3.82
CA SER A 171 -24.30 10.45 -4.49
C SER A 171 -22.90 9.96 -4.81
N ALA A 172 -22.01 10.83 -5.33
CA ALA A 172 -20.63 10.49 -5.63
C ALA A 172 -19.85 10.10 -4.35
N SER A 173 -20.07 10.85 -3.26
CA SER A 173 -19.48 10.51 -1.96
C SER A 173 -19.88 9.11 -1.51
N ALA A 174 -21.20 8.82 -1.50
CA ALA A 174 -21.74 7.53 -1.08
C ALA A 174 -21.27 6.39 -1.99
N PHE A 175 -21.19 6.62 -3.31
CA PHE A 175 -20.73 5.65 -4.30
C PHE A 175 -19.27 5.22 -4.03
N PHE A 176 -18.36 6.18 -3.86
CA PHE A 176 -16.96 5.85 -3.60
C PHE A 176 -16.76 5.20 -2.23
N LEU A 177 -17.52 5.60 -1.21
CA LEU A 177 -17.49 4.92 0.10
C LEU A 177 -18.06 3.49 0.01
N GLY A 178 -19.07 3.26 -0.82
CA GLY A 178 -19.56 1.92 -1.14
C GLY A 178 -18.49 1.06 -1.82
N LEU A 179 -17.73 1.61 -2.77
CA LEU A 179 -16.58 0.92 -3.40
C LEU A 179 -15.48 0.62 -2.37
N ALA A 180 -15.23 1.51 -1.41
CA ALA A 180 -14.29 1.24 -0.32
C ALA A 180 -14.75 0.05 0.55
N ILE A 181 -16.05 -0.06 0.83
CA ILE A 181 -16.62 -1.23 1.52
C ILE A 181 -16.40 -2.51 0.72
N LEU A 182 -16.66 -2.49 -0.59
CA LEU A 182 -16.43 -3.63 -1.49
C LEU A 182 -14.96 -3.99 -1.67
N THR A 183 -14.05 -3.10 -1.30
CA THR A 183 -12.59 -3.34 -1.39
C THR A 183 -12.05 -3.99 -0.13
N LYS A 184 -12.37 -3.46 1.05
CA LYS A 184 -11.72 -3.91 2.32
C LYS A 184 -12.72 -4.07 3.47
N GLY A 185 -14.02 -3.91 3.22
CA GLY A 185 -15.07 -4.02 4.21
C GLY A 185 -15.45 -2.70 4.89
N PRO A 186 -16.26 -2.76 5.96
CA PRO A 186 -16.91 -1.59 6.58
C PRO A 186 -15.95 -0.55 7.14
N VAL A 187 -14.69 -0.90 7.36
CA VAL A 187 -13.67 0.01 7.92
C VAL A 187 -13.47 1.26 7.05
N GLY A 188 -13.70 1.17 5.73
CA GLY A 188 -13.64 2.34 4.84
C GLY A 188 -14.70 3.38 5.18
N PHE A 189 -15.93 2.94 5.41
CA PHE A 189 -17.00 3.82 5.84
C PHE A 189 -16.79 4.30 7.29
N LEU A 190 -16.30 3.45 8.18
CA LEU A 190 -15.98 3.82 9.56
C LEU A 190 -14.98 4.99 9.63
N ILE A 191 -13.91 4.97 8.84
CA ILE A 191 -12.93 6.06 8.77
C ILE A 191 -13.62 7.38 8.37
N PHE A 192 -14.46 7.34 7.33
CA PHE A 192 -15.23 8.51 6.91
C PHE A 192 -16.20 8.99 8.00
N LEU A 193 -16.95 8.08 8.61
CA LEU A 193 -17.94 8.40 9.64
C LEU A 193 -17.29 9.06 10.86
N LEU A 194 -16.15 8.54 11.32
CA LEU A 194 -15.38 9.13 12.42
C LEU A 194 -14.84 10.52 12.02
N THR A 195 -14.31 10.66 10.79
CA THR A 195 -13.81 11.94 10.27
C THR A 195 -14.93 12.97 10.21
N PHE A 196 -16.09 12.59 9.70
CA PHE A 196 -17.28 13.43 9.65
C PHE A 196 -17.80 13.78 11.05
N GLY A 197 -17.82 12.81 11.98
CA GLY A 197 -18.22 13.04 13.36
C GLY A 197 -17.34 14.08 14.07
N VAL A 198 -16.02 13.98 13.94
CA VAL A 198 -15.07 14.98 14.47
C VAL A 198 -15.29 16.34 13.80
N TYR A 199 -15.50 16.36 12.47
CA TYR A 199 -15.81 17.60 11.77
C TYR A 199 -17.09 18.26 12.31
N LEU A 200 -18.16 17.51 12.54
CA LEU A 200 -19.43 18.02 13.12
C LEU A 200 -19.23 18.62 14.51
N ILE A 201 -18.48 17.93 15.38
CA ILE A 201 -18.18 18.42 16.74
C ILE A 201 -17.44 19.76 16.67
N LEU A 202 -16.38 19.84 15.85
CA LEU A 202 -15.59 21.06 15.71
C LEU A 202 -16.37 22.23 15.11
N ASN A 203 -17.34 21.95 14.26
CA ASN A 203 -18.22 22.95 13.64
C ASN A 203 -19.57 23.13 14.37
N ARG A 204 -19.66 22.64 15.62
CA ARG A 204 -20.84 22.79 16.50
C ARG A 204 -22.13 22.30 15.85
N PHE A 205 -22.07 21.18 15.12
CA PHE A 205 -23.19 20.56 14.40
C PHE A 205 -23.87 21.48 13.36
N LYS A 206 -23.19 22.51 12.90
CA LYS A 206 -23.70 23.39 11.84
C LYS A 206 -23.51 22.71 10.49
N LEU A 207 -24.49 21.97 10.04
CA LEU A 207 -24.52 21.31 8.75
C LEU A 207 -25.89 21.50 8.09
N ASN A 208 -25.89 21.97 6.83
CA ASN A 208 -27.10 22.05 6.02
C ASN A 208 -27.31 20.73 5.25
N PHE A 209 -27.58 19.65 5.99
CA PHE A 209 -27.82 18.31 5.44
C PHE A 209 -29.29 17.97 5.63
N ASN A 210 -30.06 17.93 4.55
CA ASN A 210 -31.47 17.65 4.63
C ASN A 210 -31.76 16.13 4.59
N TRP A 211 -32.94 15.72 5.04
CA TRP A 211 -33.32 14.31 5.13
C TRP A 211 -33.34 13.60 3.76
N LYS A 212 -33.65 14.31 2.64
CA LYS A 212 -33.61 13.75 1.27
C LYS A 212 -32.20 13.39 0.85
N GLN A 213 -31.24 14.22 1.19
CA GLN A 213 -29.82 13.98 0.95
C GLN A 213 -29.30 12.82 1.80
N LEU A 214 -29.76 12.70 3.06
CA LEU A 214 -29.42 11.58 3.93
C LEU A 214 -29.95 10.25 3.37
N ILE A 215 -31.21 10.22 2.93
CA ILE A 215 -31.79 9.03 2.30
C ILE A 215 -31.02 8.67 1.03
N LEU A 216 -30.74 9.64 0.15
CA LEU A 216 -29.99 9.42 -1.07
C LEU A 216 -28.59 8.85 -0.77
N PHE A 217 -27.86 9.46 0.16
CA PHE A 217 -26.54 8.98 0.59
C PHE A 217 -26.62 7.55 1.10
N SER A 218 -27.53 7.25 2.03
CA SER A 218 -27.69 5.92 2.61
C SER A 218 -28.11 4.88 1.56
N THR A 219 -29.02 5.23 0.66
CA THR A 219 -29.46 4.33 -0.41
C THR A 219 -28.30 3.97 -1.35
N VAL A 220 -27.55 4.97 -1.84
CA VAL A 220 -26.41 4.72 -2.74
C VAL A 220 -25.31 3.92 -2.03
N LEU A 221 -25.01 4.29 -0.77
CA LEU A 221 -24.00 3.59 0.03
C LEU A 221 -24.36 2.12 0.23
N VAL A 222 -25.61 1.83 0.61
CA VAL A 222 -26.09 0.46 0.83
C VAL A 222 -26.14 -0.30 -0.48
N LEU A 223 -26.70 0.26 -1.54
CA LEU A 223 -26.78 -0.42 -2.84
C LEU A 223 -25.39 -0.82 -3.35
N VAL A 224 -24.41 0.09 -3.29
CA VAL A 224 -23.06 -0.20 -3.78
C VAL A 224 -22.29 -1.08 -2.78
N GLY A 225 -22.24 -0.68 -1.51
CA GLY A 225 -21.43 -1.35 -0.50
C GLY A 225 -21.89 -2.75 -0.13
N SER A 226 -23.19 -3.04 -0.27
CA SER A 226 -23.76 -4.35 0.07
C SER A 226 -23.89 -5.29 -1.14
N THR A 227 -23.55 -4.87 -2.35
CA THR A 227 -23.78 -5.66 -3.57
C THR A 227 -23.23 -7.08 -3.45
N TRP A 228 -21.99 -7.26 -3.09
CA TRP A 228 -21.37 -8.58 -2.96
C TRP A 228 -22.01 -9.40 -1.83
N PHE A 229 -22.28 -8.77 -0.69
CA PHE A 229 -22.92 -9.43 0.45
C PHE A 229 -24.31 -9.95 0.10
N ILE A 230 -25.10 -9.16 -0.63
CA ILE A 230 -26.43 -9.55 -1.11
C ILE A 230 -26.32 -10.74 -2.08
N LEU A 231 -25.36 -10.69 -3.03
CA LEU A 231 -25.14 -11.77 -3.98
C LEU A 231 -24.73 -13.08 -3.28
N GLN A 232 -23.91 -13.01 -2.23
CA GLN A 232 -23.55 -14.17 -1.42
C GLN A 232 -24.77 -14.77 -0.68
N ILE A 233 -25.64 -13.93 -0.13
CA ILE A 233 -26.89 -14.38 0.52
C ILE A 233 -27.78 -15.09 -0.49
N LEU A 234 -27.98 -14.50 -1.67
CA LEU A 234 -28.82 -15.07 -2.73
C LEU A 234 -28.28 -16.41 -3.25
N ASN A 235 -26.96 -16.61 -3.19
CA ASN A 235 -26.29 -17.86 -3.54
C ASN A 235 -26.27 -18.90 -2.39
N GLY A 236 -26.89 -18.62 -1.25
CA GLY A 236 -26.94 -19.51 -0.10
C GLY A 236 -25.68 -19.51 0.78
N ASN A 237 -24.72 -18.64 0.51
CA ASN A 237 -23.41 -18.59 1.20
C ASN A 237 -23.43 -17.65 2.43
N PHE A 238 -24.45 -17.73 3.26
CA PHE A 238 -24.60 -16.83 4.43
C PHE A 238 -23.45 -17.02 5.45
N THR A 239 -22.89 -18.20 5.57
CA THR A 239 -21.78 -18.51 6.48
C THR A 239 -20.54 -17.66 6.18
N ILE A 240 -20.22 -17.41 4.90
CA ILE A 240 -19.09 -16.55 4.49
C ILE A 240 -19.23 -15.13 5.08
N ILE A 241 -20.46 -14.61 5.11
CA ILE A 241 -20.72 -13.27 5.66
C ILE A 241 -20.56 -13.27 7.19
N GLN A 242 -21.06 -14.32 7.84
CA GLN A 242 -20.92 -14.46 9.28
C GLN A 242 -19.44 -14.53 9.68
N ASP A 243 -18.65 -15.37 9.00
CA ASP A 243 -17.22 -15.53 9.24
C ASP A 243 -16.45 -14.23 8.96
N PHE A 244 -16.81 -13.50 7.88
CA PHE A 244 -16.26 -12.19 7.59
C PHE A 244 -16.48 -11.19 8.74
N ILE A 245 -17.70 -11.13 9.30
CA ILE A 245 -18.02 -10.21 10.41
C ILE A 245 -17.24 -10.59 11.67
N VAL A 246 -17.20 -11.89 12.01
CA VAL A 246 -16.44 -12.41 13.15
C VAL A 246 -14.96 -12.07 13.00
N TYR A 247 -14.40 -12.24 11.80
CA TYR A 247 -13.02 -11.89 11.51
C TYR A 247 -12.73 -10.39 11.71
N GLN A 248 -13.62 -9.50 11.22
CA GLN A 248 -13.45 -8.05 11.42
C GLN A 248 -13.42 -7.68 12.91
N ILE A 249 -14.29 -8.28 13.73
CA ILE A 249 -14.31 -8.07 15.19
C ILE A 249 -13.00 -8.58 15.83
N ARG A 250 -12.53 -9.76 15.42
CA ARG A 250 -11.29 -10.36 15.92
C ARG A 250 -10.07 -9.47 15.68
N LEU A 251 -9.94 -8.84 14.50
CA LEU A 251 -8.84 -7.92 14.19
C LEU A 251 -8.72 -6.74 15.16
N PHE A 252 -9.85 -6.27 15.72
CA PHE A 252 -9.84 -5.21 16.74
C PHE A 252 -9.38 -5.70 18.11
N GLN A 253 -9.71 -6.93 18.46
CA GLN A 253 -9.57 -7.45 19.83
C GLN A 253 -8.28 -8.25 20.05
N THR A 254 -7.69 -8.82 19.00
CA THR A 254 -6.57 -9.75 19.10
C THR A 254 -5.37 -9.29 18.27
N LYS A 255 -4.20 -9.92 18.52
CA LYS A 255 -3.02 -9.81 17.66
C LYS A 255 -3.13 -10.89 16.60
N ASP A 256 -3.71 -10.54 15.44
CA ASP A 256 -3.88 -11.51 14.37
C ASP A 256 -2.53 -11.94 13.79
N ALA A 257 -2.38 -13.24 13.51
CA ALA A 257 -1.18 -13.86 12.92
C ALA A 257 0.16 -13.46 13.58
N GLY A 258 0.15 -13.07 14.86
CA GLY A 258 1.36 -12.61 15.57
C GLY A 258 1.75 -11.16 15.30
N HIS A 259 0.98 -10.42 14.49
CA HIS A 259 1.22 -9.01 14.20
C HIS A 259 0.86 -8.10 15.38
N GLY A 260 1.75 -8.04 16.37
CA GLY A 260 1.70 -7.11 17.48
C GLY A 260 2.80 -6.04 17.35
N GLY A 261 2.61 -4.89 18.00
CA GLY A 261 3.60 -3.82 18.01
C GLY A 261 3.43 -2.90 19.21
N PHE A 262 4.37 -1.98 19.38
CA PHE A 262 4.28 -0.95 20.41
C PHE A 262 3.23 0.11 20.05
N LEU A 263 2.77 0.87 21.06
CA LEU A 263 1.65 1.81 20.90
C LEU A 263 1.86 2.82 19.77
N LEU A 264 3.04 3.40 19.65
CA LEU A 264 3.37 4.41 18.65
C LEU A 264 3.82 3.84 17.29
N TYR A 265 3.60 2.55 17.04
CA TYR A 265 4.03 1.87 15.82
C TYR A 265 3.67 2.64 14.54
N HIS A 266 2.39 3.01 14.38
CA HIS A 266 1.93 3.70 13.19
C HIS A 266 2.49 5.13 13.04
N PHE A 267 2.80 5.81 14.16
CA PHE A 267 3.47 7.10 14.11
C PHE A 267 4.87 6.97 13.52
N VAL A 268 5.63 5.95 13.93
CA VAL A 268 6.97 5.70 13.40
C VAL A 268 6.90 5.28 11.93
N VAL A 269 5.99 4.34 11.59
CA VAL A 269 5.78 3.90 10.20
C VAL A 269 5.47 5.07 9.28
N VAL A 270 4.55 5.96 9.69
CA VAL A 270 4.17 7.11 8.88
C VAL A 270 5.28 8.16 8.82
N LEU A 271 5.95 8.44 9.95
CA LEU A 271 7.04 9.44 9.98
C LEU A 271 8.20 9.06 9.06
N VAL A 272 8.61 7.80 9.11
CA VAL A 272 9.75 7.30 8.34
C VAL A 272 9.31 6.89 6.93
N GLY A 273 8.24 6.11 6.82
CA GLY A 273 7.79 5.53 5.56
C GLY A 273 7.19 6.55 4.58
N VAL A 274 6.68 7.70 5.04
CA VAL A 274 6.16 8.75 4.16
C VAL A 274 7.19 9.90 3.97
N PHE A 275 8.46 9.64 4.25
CA PHE A 275 9.54 10.59 3.98
C PHE A 275 9.60 10.93 2.48
N PRO A 276 9.79 12.23 2.10
CA PRO A 276 9.94 13.41 2.94
C PRO A 276 8.61 14.12 3.28
N ALA A 277 7.47 13.68 2.73
CA ALA A 277 6.17 14.37 2.92
C ALA A 277 5.75 14.41 4.39
N SER A 278 6.02 13.36 5.18
CA SER A 278 5.70 13.32 6.60
C SER A 278 6.32 14.47 7.39
N LEU A 279 7.59 14.78 7.13
CA LEU A 279 8.29 15.89 7.77
C LEU A 279 7.79 17.25 7.28
N LEU A 280 7.59 17.36 5.96
CA LEU A 280 7.10 18.59 5.34
C LEU A 280 5.66 18.94 5.76
N ALA A 281 4.88 17.96 6.20
CA ALA A 281 3.53 18.16 6.71
C ALA A 281 3.50 18.66 8.18
N LEU A 282 4.56 18.47 8.97
CA LEU A 282 4.55 18.81 10.40
C LEU A 282 4.13 20.27 10.72
N PRO A 283 4.56 21.28 9.94
CA PRO A 283 4.13 22.65 10.21
C PRO A 283 2.63 22.89 10.03
N ALA A 284 1.93 22.05 9.25
CA ALA A 284 0.48 22.16 9.07
C ALA A 284 -0.32 21.83 10.35
N PHE A 285 0.29 21.22 11.34
CA PHE A 285 -0.35 21.00 12.65
C PHE A 285 -0.21 22.20 13.59
N SER A 286 0.57 23.22 13.22
CA SER A 286 0.75 24.42 14.02
C SER A 286 -0.36 25.46 13.75
N ARG A 287 -1.08 25.87 14.80
CA ARG A 287 -2.10 26.94 14.71
C ARG A 287 -1.54 28.23 14.10
N LYS A 288 -0.26 28.55 14.36
CA LYS A 288 0.40 29.74 13.80
C LYS A 288 0.52 29.63 12.29
N THR A 289 0.92 28.46 11.79
CA THR A 289 1.06 28.23 10.34
C THR A 289 -0.31 28.18 9.66
N LEU A 290 -1.32 27.54 10.28
CA LEU A 290 -2.68 27.48 9.74
C LEU A 290 -3.32 28.86 9.54
N LYS A 291 -3.03 29.82 10.42
CA LYS A 291 -3.52 31.20 10.27
C LYS A 291 -2.99 31.93 9.03
N THR A 292 -1.95 31.43 8.37
CA THR A 292 -1.44 32.01 7.12
C THR A 292 -2.31 31.67 5.90
N GLU A 293 -3.22 30.69 6.02
CA GLU A 293 -4.15 30.37 4.93
C GLU A 293 -5.32 31.33 4.95
N GLN A 294 -5.45 32.09 3.84
CA GLN A 294 -6.51 33.09 3.65
C GLN A 294 -7.63 32.60 2.73
N ASN A 295 -7.34 31.61 1.85
CA ASN A 295 -8.36 31.07 0.96
C ASN A 295 -9.33 30.17 1.77
N PRO A 296 -10.65 30.49 1.81
CA PRO A 296 -11.61 29.74 2.60
C PRO A 296 -11.76 28.29 2.16
N GLU A 297 -11.71 28.00 0.85
CA GLU A 297 -11.85 26.65 0.30
C GLU A 297 -10.64 25.78 0.68
N THR A 298 -9.43 26.30 0.47
CA THR A 298 -8.19 25.62 0.86
C THR A 298 -8.16 25.39 2.38
N LYS A 299 -8.59 26.35 3.17
CA LYS A 299 -8.64 26.25 4.64
C LYS A 299 -9.65 25.18 5.08
N HIS A 300 -10.83 25.14 4.44
CA HIS A 300 -11.85 24.12 4.69
C HIS A 300 -11.32 22.72 4.33
N PHE A 301 -10.74 22.56 3.16
CA PHE A 301 -10.15 21.28 2.74
C PHE A 301 -9.00 20.84 3.66
N LEU A 302 -8.12 21.77 4.06
CA LEU A 302 -7.03 21.51 5.00
C LEU A 302 -7.53 21.04 6.37
N GLN A 303 -8.63 21.61 6.87
CA GLN A 303 -9.27 21.16 8.10
C GLN A 303 -9.70 19.68 8.00
N TRP A 304 -10.35 19.30 6.91
CA TRP A 304 -10.76 17.90 6.67
C TRP A 304 -9.55 16.96 6.58
N MET A 305 -8.48 17.38 5.91
CA MET A 305 -7.26 16.57 5.79
C MET A 305 -6.58 16.37 7.15
N ILE A 306 -6.54 17.39 7.99
CA ILE A 306 -6.00 17.26 9.36
C ILE A 306 -6.86 16.31 10.20
N ILE A 307 -8.18 16.42 10.12
CA ILE A 307 -9.09 15.52 10.86
C ILE A 307 -8.92 14.08 10.38
N LEU A 308 -8.93 13.85 9.06
CA LEU A 308 -8.75 12.52 8.47
C LEU A 308 -7.42 11.89 8.91
N PHE A 309 -6.32 12.65 8.90
CA PHE A 309 -5.03 12.19 9.41
C PHE A 309 -5.13 11.69 10.85
N TRP A 310 -5.68 12.52 11.74
CA TRP A 310 -5.77 12.17 13.16
C TRP A 310 -6.71 11.00 13.43
N VAL A 311 -7.84 10.94 12.72
CA VAL A 311 -8.78 9.81 12.84
C VAL A 311 -8.09 8.49 12.47
N VAL A 312 -7.41 8.44 11.33
CA VAL A 312 -6.74 7.22 10.87
C VAL A 312 -5.62 6.79 11.82
N ILE A 313 -4.73 7.72 12.18
CA ILE A 313 -3.58 7.38 13.02
C ILE A 313 -4.00 6.93 14.43
N LEU A 314 -5.02 7.57 15.01
CA LEU A 314 -5.53 7.22 16.33
C LEU A 314 -6.33 5.91 16.29
N LEU A 315 -7.18 5.70 15.27
CA LEU A 315 -7.94 4.46 15.11
C LEU A 315 -7.00 3.25 15.10
N PHE A 316 -5.97 3.27 14.24
CA PHE A 316 -5.05 2.14 14.15
C PHE A 316 -4.01 2.08 15.28
N THR A 317 -3.85 3.15 16.05
CA THR A 317 -3.08 3.12 17.30
C THR A 317 -3.82 2.31 18.37
N ILE A 318 -5.16 2.35 18.40
CA ILE A 318 -5.97 1.60 19.36
C ILE A 318 -6.10 0.12 18.98
N VAL A 319 -6.20 -0.19 17.68
CA VAL A 319 -6.30 -1.58 17.16
C VAL A 319 -5.08 -2.38 17.57
N LYS A 320 -5.27 -3.62 18.06
CA LYS A 320 -4.19 -4.46 18.58
C LYS A 320 -3.29 -5.03 17.50
N THR A 321 -3.83 -5.38 16.36
CA THR A 321 -3.07 -5.83 15.19
C THR A 321 -2.34 -4.66 14.55
N LYS A 322 -1.01 -4.76 14.38
CA LYS A 322 -0.15 -3.70 13.84
C LYS A 322 0.45 -4.15 12.51
N ILE A 323 -0.04 -3.58 11.41
CA ILE A 323 0.43 -3.86 10.05
C ILE A 323 0.72 -2.54 9.35
N VAL A 324 1.83 -2.46 8.61
CA VAL A 324 2.34 -1.22 7.99
C VAL A 324 1.25 -0.50 7.17
N HIS A 325 0.50 -1.23 6.37
CA HIS A 325 -0.49 -0.64 5.45
C HIS A 325 -1.79 -0.16 6.13
N TYR A 326 -2.04 -0.46 7.41
CA TYR A 326 -3.23 0.04 8.11
C TYR A 326 -3.26 1.57 8.20
N SER A 327 -2.09 2.20 8.33
CA SER A 327 -1.98 3.66 8.36
C SER A 327 -1.86 4.32 6.98
N SER A 328 -1.97 3.56 5.89
CA SER A 328 -1.72 4.05 4.53
C SER A 328 -2.66 5.17 4.09
N MET A 329 -3.90 5.19 4.60
CA MET A 329 -4.82 6.30 4.30
C MET A 329 -4.28 7.67 4.76
N THR A 330 -3.36 7.71 5.73
CA THR A 330 -2.71 8.97 6.16
C THR A 330 -1.82 9.59 5.07
N TYR A 331 -1.39 8.83 4.06
CA TYR A 331 -0.50 9.33 3.00
C TYR A 331 -1.16 10.44 2.17
N PHE A 332 -2.47 10.34 1.95
CA PHE A 332 -3.26 11.32 1.21
C PHE A 332 -3.29 12.67 1.93
N PRO A 333 -3.77 12.78 3.18
CA PRO A 333 -3.77 14.03 3.89
C PRO A 333 -2.37 14.58 4.17
N LEU A 334 -1.37 13.72 4.46
CA LEU A 334 0.01 14.17 4.68
C LEU A 334 0.61 14.81 3.43
N SER A 335 0.42 14.19 2.26
CA SER A 335 0.94 14.73 1.01
C SER A 335 0.31 16.07 0.66
N PHE A 336 -0.99 16.24 0.91
CA PHE A 336 -1.66 17.54 0.75
C PHE A 336 -1.10 18.59 1.70
N MET A 337 -0.98 18.28 2.99
CA MET A 337 -0.44 19.18 3.99
C MET A 337 1.01 19.58 3.69
N ALA A 338 1.82 18.64 3.21
CA ALA A 338 3.19 18.88 2.78
C ALA A 338 3.24 19.80 1.55
N ALA A 339 2.42 19.52 0.53
CA ALA A 339 2.31 20.35 -0.66
C ALA A 339 1.85 21.77 -0.31
N TRP A 340 0.84 21.90 0.55
CA TRP A 340 0.35 23.16 1.05
C TRP A 340 1.44 23.95 1.79
N TYR A 341 2.21 23.28 2.65
CA TYR A 341 3.29 23.96 3.37
C TYR A 341 4.41 24.41 2.43
N ILE A 342 4.82 23.57 1.47
CA ILE A 342 5.81 23.92 0.44
C ILE A 342 5.35 25.16 -0.33
N ASP A 343 4.10 25.17 -0.78
CA ASP A 343 3.54 26.30 -1.49
C ASP A 343 3.60 27.58 -0.63
N LYS A 344 3.26 27.53 0.65
CA LYS A 344 3.39 28.68 1.57
C LYS A 344 4.84 29.13 1.74
N VAL A 345 5.80 28.22 1.79
CA VAL A 345 7.23 28.57 1.83
C VAL A 345 7.66 29.33 0.57
N ILE A 346 7.18 28.89 -0.60
CA ILE A 346 7.51 29.51 -1.90
C ILE A 346 6.82 30.87 -2.05
N THR A 347 5.51 30.93 -1.83
CA THR A 347 4.68 32.10 -2.13
C THR A 347 4.71 33.16 -1.04
N SER A 348 4.65 32.74 0.22
CA SER A 348 4.56 33.63 1.39
C SER A 348 5.91 33.84 2.08
N LYS A 349 7.00 33.30 1.53
CA LYS A 349 8.37 33.39 2.07
C LYS A 349 8.48 33.02 3.54
N LEU A 350 7.68 32.03 3.98
CA LEU A 350 7.77 31.50 5.34
C LEU A 350 9.17 30.93 5.59
N LYS A 351 9.73 31.23 6.77
CA LYS A 351 11.03 30.66 7.17
C LYS A 351 10.91 29.16 7.36
N PHE A 352 11.80 28.41 6.71
CA PHE A 352 11.88 26.96 6.86
C PHE A 352 12.54 26.62 8.21
N PRO A 353 11.87 25.91 9.14
CA PRO A 353 12.37 25.67 10.50
C PRO A 353 13.65 24.82 10.52
N VAL A 354 14.55 25.14 11.44
CA VAL A 354 15.84 24.43 11.58
C VAL A 354 15.62 22.95 11.91
N TYR A 355 14.65 22.61 12.78
CA TYR A 355 14.37 21.23 13.16
C TYR A 355 13.99 20.36 11.93
N LEU A 356 13.24 20.91 10.95
CA LEU A 356 12.93 20.18 9.72
C LEU A 356 14.18 19.91 8.88
N LYS A 357 15.12 20.86 8.82
CA LYS A 357 16.38 20.67 8.12
C LYS A 357 17.19 19.51 8.71
N ILE A 358 17.27 19.47 10.04
CA ILE A 358 17.98 18.41 10.76
C ILE A 358 17.30 17.06 10.52
N LEU A 359 15.97 16.98 10.70
CA LEU A 359 15.22 15.73 10.52
C LEU A 359 15.30 15.21 9.08
N LEU A 360 15.22 16.10 8.07
CA LEU A 360 15.36 15.71 6.68
C LEU A 360 16.75 15.10 6.40
N ILE A 361 17.81 15.71 6.90
CA ILE A 361 19.17 15.17 6.74
C ILE A 361 19.31 13.84 7.47
N VAL A 362 18.86 13.75 8.71
CA VAL A 362 18.98 12.52 9.52
C VAL A 362 18.30 11.34 8.82
N ILE A 363 17.05 11.50 8.39
CA ILE A 363 16.32 10.40 7.73
C ILE A 363 16.93 10.10 6.35
N ALA A 364 17.35 11.11 5.57
CA ALA A 364 18.03 10.89 4.30
C ALA A 364 19.36 10.14 4.48
N VAL A 365 20.11 10.43 5.54
CA VAL A 365 21.34 9.70 5.88
C VAL A 365 21.02 8.25 6.26
N VAL A 366 20.00 8.01 7.08
CA VAL A 366 19.58 6.64 7.45
C VAL A 366 19.23 5.81 6.22
N PHE A 367 18.38 6.32 5.32
CA PHE A 367 18.02 5.60 4.11
C PHE A 367 19.18 5.47 3.12
N GLY A 368 19.95 6.53 2.94
CA GLY A 368 21.10 6.52 2.06
C GLY A 368 22.17 5.51 2.52
N LEU A 369 22.46 5.48 3.82
CA LEU A 369 23.37 4.51 4.40
C LEU A 369 22.80 3.08 4.34
N ALA A 370 21.49 2.89 4.56
CA ALA A 370 20.86 1.57 4.46
C ALA A 370 21.10 0.95 3.08
N VAL A 371 20.83 1.68 1.99
CA VAL A 371 21.06 1.22 0.62
C VAL A 371 22.55 0.99 0.36
N THR A 372 23.42 1.92 0.77
CA THR A 372 24.87 1.80 0.60
C THR A 372 25.43 0.59 1.37
N THR A 373 24.97 0.39 2.61
CA THR A 373 25.47 -0.67 3.48
C THR A 373 25.09 -2.06 2.96
N VAL A 374 23.87 -2.25 2.45
CA VAL A 374 23.43 -3.56 1.94
C VAL A 374 24.34 -4.06 0.82
N THR A 375 24.73 -3.18 -0.10
CA THR A 375 25.61 -3.55 -1.22
C THR A 375 27.05 -3.78 -0.79
N VAL A 376 27.57 -2.98 0.13
CA VAL A 376 28.92 -3.17 0.71
C VAL A 376 28.93 -4.42 1.58
N PHE A 377 27.88 -4.64 2.38
CA PHE A 377 27.69 -5.80 3.24
C PHE A 377 27.85 -7.12 2.45
N ASP A 378 27.25 -7.23 1.28
CA ASP A 378 27.32 -8.43 0.46
C ASP A 378 28.78 -8.85 0.14
N LYS A 379 29.66 -7.90 -0.10
CA LYS A 379 31.09 -8.17 -0.37
C LYS A 379 31.83 -8.70 0.86
N PHE A 380 31.42 -8.31 2.06
CA PHE A 380 32.09 -8.62 3.32
C PHE A 380 31.28 -9.55 4.23
N LYS A 381 30.11 -10.02 3.81
CA LYS A 381 29.21 -10.86 4.63
C LYS A 381 29.89 -12.13 5.16
N HIS A 382 30.84 -12.70 4.42
CA HIS A 382 31.59 -13.90 4.82
C HIS A 382 32.37 -13.69 6.13
N LEU A 383 32.78 -12.45 6.45
CA LEU A 383 33.46 -12.13 7.70
C LEU A 383 32.55 -12.23 8.94
N LEU A 384 31.23 -12.20 8.71
CA LEU A 384 30.24 -12.23 9.78
C LEU A 384 29.63 -13.61 10.00
N TYR A 385 29.89 -14.60 9.14
CA TYR A 385 29.29 -15.92 9.23
C TYR A 385 29.52 -16.60 10.57
N SER A 386 30.72 -16.49 11.14
CA SER A 386 31.06 -17.06 12.45
C SER A 386 30.36 -16.37 13.63
N SER A 387 29.84 -15.15 13.44
CA SER A 387 29.19 -14.36 14.47
C SER A 387 27.66 -14.55 14.51
N VAL A 388 27.09 -15.10 13.44
CA VAL A 388 25.63 -15.31 13.32
C VAL A 388 25.28 -16.66 13.91
N LYS A 389 24.54 -16.65 15.03
CA LYS A 389 24.09 -17.86 15.75
C LYS A 389 22.81 -18.48 15.18
N ASP A 390 22.00 -17.69 14.51
CA ASP A 390 20.76 -18.14 13.86
C ASP A 390 21.11 -18.79 12.52
N GLU A 391 20.93 -20.13 12.43
CA GLU A 391 21.24 -20.93 11.24
C GLU A 391 20.43 -20.48 10.01
N PHE A 392 19.15 -20.10 10.21
CA PHE A 392 18.31 -19.63 9.12
C PHE A 392 18.75 -18.26 8.61
N ALA A 393 19.13 -17.35 9.50
CA ALA A 393 19.70 -16.06 9.13
C ALA A 393 21.04 -16.24 8.42
N LEU A 394 21.88 -17.17 8.89
CA LEU A 394 23.16 -17.52 8.24
C LEU A 394 22.94 -18.05 6.82
N GLY A 395 21.98 -18.97 6.65
CA GLY A 395 21.62 -19.50 5.33
C GLY A 395 21.16 -18.39 4.37
N ASN A 396 20.29 -17.50 4.83
CA ASN A 396 19.86 -16.34 4.04
C ASN A 396 21.04 -15.42 3.65
N MET A 397 21.98 -15.18 4.57
CA MET A 397 23.18 -14.40 4.27
C MET A 397 24.09 -15.05 3.22
N GLN A 398 24.08 -16.38 3.10
CA GLN A 398 24.88 -17.12 2.11
C GLN A 398 24.28 -17.07 0.70
N ALA A 399 23.04 -16.61 0.55
CA ALA A 399 22.42 -16.47 -0.76
C ALA A 399 23.30 -15.63 -1.72
N SER A 400 23.36 -16.04 -2.98
CA SER A 400 24.09 -15.31 -4.01
C SER A 400 23.26 -14.17 -4.57
N SER A 401 23.82 -12.98 -4.61
CA SER A 401 23.23 -11.81 -5.23
C SER A 401 24.17 -11.22 -6.28
N SER A 402 23.61 -10.59 -7.29
CA SER A 402 24.38 -10.01 -8.42
C SER A 402 24.25 -8.49 -8.38
N TRP A 403 25.11 -7.85 -7.57
CA TRP A 403 25.19 -6.40 -7.48
C TRP A 403 25.94 -5.80 -8.66
N TYR A 404 25.43 -4.72 -9.21
CA TYR A 404 26.04 -4.01 -10.35
C TYR A 404 27.24 -3.15 -9.93
N GLY A 405 27.32 -2.76 -8.63
CA GLY A 405 28.42 -1.96 -8.07
C GLY A 405 28.15 -0.44 -8.00
N PHE A 406 27.12 0.06 -8.66
CA PHE A 406 26.75 1.49 -8.62
C PHE A 406 25.71 1.84 -7.53
N GLU A 407 25.10 0.86 -6.89
CA GLU A 407 23.99 1.04 -5.93
C GLU A 407 24.34 1.94 -4.74
N PRO A 408 25.59 1.97 -4.24
CA PRO A 408 25.98 2.94 -3.22
C PRO A 408 25.77 4.40 -3.64
N ILE A 409 25.87 4.69 -4.96
CA ILE A 409 25.65 6.03 -5.51
C ILE A 409 24.19 6.44 -5.31
N ILE A 410 23.24 5.48 -5.32
CA ILE A 410 21.80 5.74 -5.10
C ILE A 410 21.59 6.31 -3.70
N GLY A 411 22.20 5.71 -2.68
CA GLY A 411 22.13 6.21 -1.31
C GLY A 411 22.75 7.60 -1.15
N LEU A 412 23.92 7.81 -1.78
CA LEU A 412 24.59 9.12 -1.79
C LEU A 412 23.77 10.20 -2.50
N LEU A 413 23.07 9.85 -3.58
CA LEU A 413 22.19 10.77 -4.31
C LEU A 413 21.13 11.38 -3.37
N LEU A 414 20.43 10.57 -2.57
CA LEU A 414 19.45 11.05 -1.61
C LEU A 414 20.06 12.03 -0.60
N ILE A 415 21.22 11.67 -0.04
CA ILE A 415 21.91 12.51 0.94
C ILE A 415 22.30 13.86 0.31
N ILE A 416 22.98 13.83 -0.84
CA ILE A 416 23.47 15.02 -1.54
C ILE A 416 22.31 15.94 -1.91
N THR A 417 21.26 15.42 -2.53
CA THR A 417 20.12 16.24 -2.97
C THR A 417 19.37 16.85 -1.78
N THR A 418 19.27 16.12 -0.65
CA THR A 418 18.69 16.65 0.60
C THR A 418 19.57 17.76 1.19
N VAL A 419 20.89 17.59 1.22
CA VAL A 419 21.82 18.62 1.70
C VAL A 419 21.75 19.87 0.81
N ILE A 420 21.74 19.71 -0.51
CA ILE A 420 21.57 20.84 -1.47
C ILE A 420 20.26 21.58 -1.17
N PHE A 421 19.15 20.86 -0.97
CA PHE A 421 17.89 21.48 -0.59
C PHE A 421 18.01 22.29 0.70
N VAL A 422 18.56 21.70 1.77
CA VAL A 422 18.68 22.33 3.08
C VAL A 422 19.54 23.59 3.05
N VAL A 423 20.63 23.57 2.28
CA VAL A 423 21.52 24.73 2.11
C VAL A 423 20.81 25.85 1.31
N ARG A 424 20.18 25.49 0.19
CA ARG A 424 19.56 26.46 -0.70
C ARG A 424 18.26 27.06 -0.18
N ILE A 425 17.44 26.30 0.56
CA ILE A 425 16.15 26.78 1.10
C ILE A 425 16.29 27.98 2.06
N LYS A 426 17.48 28.24 2.56
CA LYS A 426 17.76 29.40 3.40
C LYS A 426 17.66 30.72 2.61
N ASN A 427 18.14 30.71 1.37
CA ASN A 427 18.35 31.90 0.56
C ASN A 427 17.41 32.00 -0.66
N HIS A 428 16.94 30.84 -1.16
CA HIS A 428 16.17 30.75 -2.40
C HIS A 428 14.96 29.83 -2.21
N ASN A 429 13.87 30.38 -1.70
CA ASN A 429 12.59 29.69 -1.58
C ASN A 429 11.93 29.60 -2.98
N THR A 430 12.49 28.78 -3.86
CA THR A 430 12.00 28.62 -5.22
C THR A 430 11.56 27.18 -5.49
N LEU A 431 10.70 27.00 -6.48
CA LEU A 431 10.29 25.68 -6.96
C LEU A 431 11.51 24.82 -7.32
N LYS A 432 12.57 25.41 -7.94
CA LYS A 432 13.83 24.72 -8.24
C LYS A 432 14.48 24.11 -6.99
N THR A 433 14.43 24.80 -5.86
CA THR A 433 14.99 24.30 -4.60
C THR A 433 14.22 23.07 -4.11
N VAL A 434 12.90 23.08 -4.23
CA VAL A 434 12.03 21.95 -3.84
C VAL A 434 12.28 20.73 -4.71
N HIS A 435 12.59 20.90 -6.00
CA HIS A 435 12.92 19.79 -6.90
C HIS A 435 14.17 19.00 -6.47
N TYR A 436 15.16 19.61 -5.80
CA TYR A 436 16.31 18.86 -5.29
C TYR A 436 15.88 17.83 -4.26
N LEU A 437 14.99 18.16 -3.32
CA LEU A 437 14.52 17.21 -2.32
C LEU A 437 13.58 16.16 -2.92
N LEU A 438 12.49 16.63 -3.54
CA LEU A 438 11.43 15.71 -4.01
C LEU A 438 11.86 14.92 -5.24
N GLY A 439 12.57 15.53 -6.18
CA GLY A 439 13.12 14.84 -7.35
C GLY A 439 14.24 13.90 -6.98
N GLY A 440 15.12 14.30 -6.04
CA GLY A 440 16.17 13.43 -5.50
C GLY A 440 15.59 12.21 -4.76
N SER A 441 14.56 12.43 -3.93
CA SER A 441 13.84 11.35 -3.26
C SER A 441 13.14 10.43 -4.26
N LEU A 442 12.45 10.97 -5.26
CA LEU A 442 11.80 10.19 -6.33
C LEU A 442 12.82 9.31 -7.08
N MET A 443 13.95 9.90 -7.49
CA MET A 443 15.02 9.16 -8.17
C MET A 443 15.61 8.06 -7.28
N PHE A 444 15.87 8.37 -6.01
CA PHE A 444 16.31 7.40 -5.02
C PHE A 444 15.34 6.21 -4.92
N ILE A 445 14.04 6.48 -4.74
CA ILE A 445 13.02 5.43 -4.62
C ILE A 445 12.94 4.61 -5.90
N PHE A 446 12.84 5.27 -7.04
CA PHE A 446 12.69 4.62 -8.35
C PHE A 446 13.86 3.68 -8.67
N VAL A 447 15.10 4.17 -8.51
CA VAL A 447 16.30 3.36 -8.80
C VAL A 447 16.51 2.26 -7.76
N THR A 448 16.19 2.52 -6.47
CA THR A 448 16.20 1.50 -5.42
C THR A 448 15.23 0.35 -5.74
N MET A 449 14.01 0.68 -6.19
CA MET A 449 13.01 -0.33 -6.56
C MET A 449 13.44 -1.18 -7.76
N LEU A 450 14.19 -0.61 -8.71
CA LEU A 450 14.63 -1.34 -9.90
C LEU A 450 15.86 -2.21 -9.67
N PHE A 451 16.81 -1.76 -8.86
CA PHE A 451 18.13 -2.38 -8.79
C PHE A 451 18.48 -2.96 -7.42
N VAL A 452 17.93 -2.41 -6.34
CA VAL A 452 18.25 -2.87 -4.97
C VAL A 452 17.23 -3.90 -4.48
N VAL A 453 15.94 -3.63 -4.63
CA VAL A 453 14.88 -4.51 -4.12
C VAL A 453 14.95 -5.92 -4.69
N PRO A 454 15.18 -6.15 -6.02
CA PRO A 454 15.32 -7.50 -6.56
C PRO A 454 16.51 -8.28 -6.00
N GLN A 455 17.59 -7.59 -5.61
CA GLN A 455 18.74 -8.26 -4.99
C GLN A 455 18.49 -8.58 -3.51
N VAL A 456 17.80 -7.70 -2.80
CA VAL A 456 17.41 -7.93 -1.39
C VAL A 456 16.42 -9.09 -1.25
N GLU A 457 15.52 -9.27 -2.21
CA GLU A 457 14.55 -10.36 -2.25
C GLU A 457 15.23 -11.73 -2.24
N LYS A 458 16.38 -11.89 -2.92
CA LYS A 458 17.17 -13.12 -2.97
C LYS A 458 17.61 -13.62 -1.59
N TYR A 459 17.74 -12.73 -0.61
CA TYR A 459 18.07 -13.09 0.78
C TYR A 459 16.87 -13.53 1.61
N SER A 460 15.66 -13.56 1.07
CA SER A 460 14.45 -13.84 1.84
C SER A 460 13.67 -15.04 1.31
N GLN A 461 12.90 -14.87 0.24
CA GLN A 461 11.91 -15.84 -0.21
C GLN A 461 12.27 -16.53 -1.52
N ALA A 462 13.23 -16.03 -2.29
CA ALA A 462 13.53 -16.50 -3.64
C ALA A 462 13.81 -18.01 -3.71
N ALA A 463 14.60 -18.55 -2.79
CA ALA A 463 14.97 -19.98 -2.80
C ALA A 463 13.75 -20.91 -2.70
N ALA A 464 12.76 -20.57 -1.88
CA ALA A 464 11.53 -21.36 -1.75
C ALA A 464 10.64 -21.20 -2.99
N ILE A 465 10.54 -19.99 -3.52
CA ILE A 465 9.72 -19.70 -4.70
C ILE A 465 10.27 -20.38 -5.94
N GLU A 466 11.59 -20.32 -6.19
CA GLU A 466 12.23 -21.03 -7.29
C GLU A 466 11.96 -22.55 -7.25
N PHE A 467 11.91 -23.13 -6.04
CA PHE A 467 11.50 -24.52 -5.86
C PHE A 467 10.04 -24.73 -6.26
N TYR A 468 9.11 -23.87 -5.81
CA TYR A 468 7.70 -23.99 -6.16
C TYR A 468 7.47 -23.85 -7.67
N GLU A 469 8.14 -22.92 -8.32
CA GLU A 469 8.10 -22.75 -9.77
C GLU A 469 8.61 -23.97 -10.51
N SER A 470 9.68 -24.61 -10.00
CA SER A 470 10.20 -25.87 -10.59
C SER A 470 9.21 -27.02 -10.54
N LYS A 471 8.17 -26.92 -9.68
CA LYS A 471 7.11 -27.91 -9.52
C LYS A 471 5.79 -27.48 -10.16
N ALA A 472 5.77 -26.36 -10.88
CA ALA A 472 4.56 -25.87 -11.54
C ALA A 472 4.07 -26.86 -12.60
N GLY A 473 2.80 -27.30 -12.43
CA GLY A 473 2.16 -28.26 -13.33
C GLY A 473 2.48 -29.74 -13.06
N GLU A 474 3.32 -30.06 -12.06
CA GLU A 474 3.50 -31.45 -11.61
C GLU A 474 2.31 -31.91 -10.77
N ASP A 475 1.93 -33.19 -10.93
CA ASP A 475 0.90 -33.82 -10.12
C ASP A 475 1.49 -34.29 -8.77
N CYS A 476 1.65 -33.34 -7.85
CA CYS A 476 2.29 -33.58 -6.55
C CYS A 476 1.66 -32.72 -5.44
N TYR A 477 1.90 -33.14 -4.20
CA TYR A 477 1.59 -32.33 -3.03
C TYR A 477 2.82 -31.51 -2.61
N ILE A 478 2.63 -30.20 -2.32
CA ILE A 478 3.67 -29.34 -1.76
C ILE A 478 3.17 -28.81 -0.42
N TYR A 479 3.91 -29.11 0.64
CA TYR A 479 3.56 -28.77 2.01
C TYR A 479 4.68 -28.01 2.73
N PRO A 480 4.57 -26.67 2.86
CA PRO A 480 5.52 -25.92 3.68
C PRO A 480 5.22 -26.15 5.17
N THR A 481 6.24 -26.50 5.95
CA THR A 481 6.14 -26.70 7.41
C THR A 481 6.09 -25.38 8.19
N TYR A 482 6.05 -24.25 7.50
CA TYR A 482 5.88 -22.90 8.03
C TYR A 482 4.73 -22.21 7.30
N LYS A 483 4.18 -21.18 7.92
CA LYS A 483 3.04 -20.48 7.34
C LYS A 483 3.48 -19.66 6.13
N SER A 484 3.00 -20.01 4.95
CA SER A 484 3.22 -19.38 3.67
C SER A 484 2.08 -19.74 2.72
N TYR A 485 1.80 -18.88 1.76
CA TYR A 485 0.83 -19.10 0.68
C TYR A 485 1.50 -19.13 -0.70
N ALA A 486 2.81 -18.86 -0.77
CA ALA A 486 3.56 -18.77 -2.01
C ALA A 486 3.49 -20.05 -2.87
N HIS A 487 3.47 -21.22 -2.22
CA HIS A 487 3.38 -22.50 -2.91
C HIS A 487 2.08 -22.70 -3.70
N TYR A 488 0.99 -22.03 -3.35
CA TYR A 488 -0.25 -22.12 -4.13
C TYR A 488 -0.11 -21.43 -5.48
N PHE A 489 0.37 -20.20 -5.47
CA PHE A 489 0.49 -19.37 -6.66
C PHE A 489 1.61 -19.88 -7.58
N TYR A 490 2.81 -20.07 -7.04
CA TYR A 490 4.02 -20.37 -7.83
C TYR A 490 4.09 -21.83 -8.32
N SER A 491 3.46 -22.78 -7.64
CA SER A 491 3.33 -24.14 -8.21
C SER A 491 2.15 -24.29 -9.16
N ASN A 492 1.38 -23.23 -9.40
CA ASN A 492 0.16 -23.28 -10.19
C ASN A 492 -0.80 -24.39 -9.71
N ARG A 493 -1.02 -24.43 -8.39
CA ARG A 493 -1.73 -25.49 -7.72
C ARG A 493 -3.12 -25.72 -8.29
N GLN A 494 -3.49 -26.98 -8.50
CA GLN A 494 -4.81 -27.41 -8.93
C GLN A 494 -5.61 -27.99 -7.76
N ALA A 495 -6.94 -28.02 -7.89
CA ALA A 495 -7.84 -28.47 -6.81
C ALA A 495 -7.57 -29.92 -6.39
N GLU A 496 -7.25 -30.81 -7.33
CA GLU A 496 -6.93 -32.21 -7.06
C GLU A 496 -5.59 -32.41 -6.32
N ASN A 497 -4.76 -31.39 -6.25
CA ASN A 497 -3.51 -31.38 -5.49
C ASN A 497 -3.67 -30.67 -4.13
N ASN A 498 -4.91 -30.39 -3.73
CA ASN A 498 -5.22 -29.86 -2.42
C ASN A 498 -5.28 -30.99 -1.39
N CYS A 499 -4.34 -30.99 -0.43
CA CYS A 499 -4.41 -31.87 0.74
C CYS A 499 -4.28 -30.99 1.99
N ALA A 500 -5.39 -30.87 2.72
CA ALA A 500 -5.46 -30.05 3.93
C ALA A 500 -5.02 -30.79 5.20
N ILE A 501 -4.76 -32.13 5.10
CA ILE A 501 -4.55 -32.98 6.25
C ILE A 501 -3.06 -33.28 6.41
N ASP A 502 -2.38 -32.53 7.27
CA ASP A 502 -0.96 -32.67 7.61
C ASP A 502 -0.59 -34.13 8.04
N SER A 503 -1.42 -34.74 8.84
CA SER A 503 -1.21 -36.15 9.29
C SER A 503 -1.26 -37.14 8.14
N LEU A 504 -2.12 -36.93 7.14
CA LEU A 504 -2.19 -37.80 5.97
C LEU A 504 -0.93 -37.70 5.12
N LEU A 505 -0.41 -36.47 4.92
CA LEU A 505 0.80 -36.27 4.15
C LEU A 505 2.06 -36.81 4.83
N LYS A 506 2.10 -36.84 6.17
CA LYS A 506 3.24 -37.33 6.94
C LYS A 506 3.23 -38.82 7.20
N HIS A 507 2.06 -39.41 7.39
CA HIS A 507 1.90 -40.77 7.89
C HIS A 507 0.85 -41.62 7.14
N GLY A 508 0.15 -41.01 6.19
CA GLY A 508 -0.89 -41.66 5.41
C GLY A 508 -0.36 -42.32 4.14
N ASP A 509 -1.22 -43.14 3.54
CA ASP A 509 -0.97 -43.69 2.20
C ASP A 509 -1.32 -42.62 1.15
N ILE A 510 -0.30 -42.07 0.48
CA ILE A 510 -0.42 -41.02 -0.52
C ILE A 510 -0.10 -41.56 -1.91
N SER A 511 -0.98 -41.28 -2.87
CA SER A 511 -0.87 -41.76 -4.25
C SER A 511 0.07 -40.91 -5.14
N LYS A 512 0.52 -39.73 -4.65
CA LYS A 512 1.32 -38.75 -5.41
C LYS A 512 2.59 -38.39 -4.64
N PRO A 513 3.67 -37.96 -5.33
CA PRO A 513 4.83 -37.40 -4.65
C PRO A 513 4.43 -36.24 -3.72
N CYS A 514 5.00 -36.22 -2.52
CA CYS A 514 4.79 -35.14 -1.54
C CYS A 514 6.10 -34.47 -1.20
N TYR A 515 6.18 -33.15 -1.43
CA TYR A 515 7.35 -32.35 -1.12
C TYR A 515 7.12 -31.50 0.13
N PHE A 516 7.89 -31.79 1.17
CA PHE A 516 7.89 -31.00 2.39
C PHE A 516 8.95 -29.91 2.32
N VAL A 517 8.52 -28.65 2.44
CA VAL A 517 9.44 -27.49 2.44
C VAL A 517 9.67 -27.05 3.88
N VAL A 518 10.89 -27.24 4.36
CA VAL A 518 11.30 -27.03 5.75
C VAL A 518 12.31 -25.88 5.80
N LYS A 519 12.26 -25.04 6.85
CA LYS A 519 13.36 -24.09 7.10
C LYS A 519 14.65 -24.85 7.33
N ASN A 520 15.68 -24.53 6.55
CA ASN A 520 16.99 -25.18 6.60
C ASN A 520 17.76 -24.81 7.89
N THR A 521 17.33 -25.39 9.02
CA THR A 521 18.03 -25.31 10.31
C THR A 521 18.14 -26.71 10.90
N VAL A 522 19.27 -27.03 11.52
CA VAL A 522 19.50 -28.37 12.10
C VAL A 522 18.32 -28.83 12.97
N LYS A 523 17.88 -27.99 13.91
CA LYS A 523 16.73 -28.29 14.77
C LYS A 523 15.44 -28.62 14.01
N LYS A 524 15.15 -27.89 12.94
CA LYS A 524 13.90 -28.09 12.15
C LYS A 524 14.00 -29.32 11.27
N VAL A 525 15.15 -29.51 10.62
CA VAL A 525 15.40 -30.68 9.78
C VAL A 525 15.36 -31.95 10.62
N THR A 526 16.11 -32.01 11.72
CA THR A 526 16.12 -33.19 12.61
C THR A 526 14.73 -33.49 13.20
N LYS A 527 13.98 -32.46 13.60
CA LYS A 527 12.61 -32.65 14.08
C LYS A 527 11.74 -33.25 12.98
N PHE A 528 11.83 -32.74 11.77
CA PHE A 528 11.04 -33.23 10.64
C PHE A 528 11.42 -34.69 10.28
N GLU A 529 12.72 -34.99 10.19
CA GLU A 529 13.21 -36.35 9.93
C GLU A 529 12.74 -37.37 11.01
N THR A 530 12.67 -36.95 12.28
CA THR A 530 12.14 -37.77 13.36
C THR A 530 10.63 -37.99 13.22
N GLU A 531 9.88 -36.99 12.79
CA GLU A 531 8.43 -37.08 12.57
C GLU A 531 8.07 -37.79 11.27
N THR A 532 8.99 -37.85 10.30
CA THR A 532 8.77 -38.40 8.96
C THR A 532 10.00 -39.21 8.50
N PRO A 533 10.28 -40.37 9.10
CA PRO A 533 11.54 -41.11 8.88
C PRO A 533 11.72 -41.64 7.46
N GLU A 534 10.66 -41.72 6.66
CA GLU A 534 10.72 -42.13 5.25
C GLU A 534 11.03 -40.98 4.28
N ALA A 535 11.10 -39.76 4.78
CA ALA A 535 11.41 -38.60 3.93
C ALA A 535 12.89 -38.56 3.54
N THR A 536 13.14 -38.32 2.26
CA THR A 536 14.50 -38.19 1.71
C THR A 536 14.78 -36.72 1.39
N LEU A 537 15.95 -36.20 1.79
CA LEU A 537 16.39 -34.86 1.41
C LEU A 537 16.71 -34.82 -0.09
N LEU A 538 15.85 -34.20 -0.89
CA LEU A 538 16.01 -34.08 -2.33
C LEU A 538 16.70 -32.78 -2.77
N TYR A 539 16.57 -31.73 -1.97
CA TYR A 539 17.04 -30.40 -2.33
C TYR A 539 17.34 -29.57 -1.09
N SER A 540 18.50 -28.97 -1.06
CA SER A 540 18.87 -27.97 -0.05
C SER A 540 19.43 -26.74 -0.73
N LYS A 541 18.84 -25.59 -0.46
CA LYS A 541 19.31 -24.27 -0.91
C LYS A 541 19.22 -23.27 0.24
N ASN A 542 20.29 -22.55 0.44
CA ASN A 542 20.41 -21.46 1.40
C ASN A 542 20.11 -20.12 0.75
#